data_d940e69f19aa1710bf0bb8f0fba22d8c
#
_entry.id   d940e69f19aa1710bf0bb8f0fba22d8c
#
_cell.length_a   1.000
_cell.length_b   1.000
_cell.length_c   1.000
_cell.angle_alpha   90.00
_cell.angle_beta   90.00
_cell.angle_gamma   90.00
#
_symmetry.space_group_name_H-M   'P 1'
#
loop_
_entity.id
_entity.type
_entity.pdbx_description
1 polymer ?
#
loop_
_entity_poly.entity_id
_entity_poly.type
_entity_poly.pdbx_seq_one_letter_code
_entity_poly.pdbx_strand_id
1 'polypeptide(L)'
;NKQQDVKISSQIWGETAEKTPVYASDIVVTYQISNNASAWIFRNISDTNNLISDSLVASAAKSAMVEMKASEVTNRTKIEPMVKEKLISSINEKYGEDRISILKVVVNQMDFEEDYNKAIAEKSIAQQTKEKQAIENETAVAKAEADKQVAITNAQAKADATRIAAEAEAEANEKIKNSLNDQIIKSKFYDKWDGKLPEAMGSDTVITKIGE
;
A
#
# COMPACT_ATOMS: atom_id res chain seq x y z
N ASN A 1 -17.32 38.74 -36.13
CA ASN A 1 -16.58 37.62 -35.49
C ASN A 1 -16.96 37.50 -34.03
N LYS A 2 -18.04 36.81 -33.75
CA LYS A 2 -18.37 36.46 -32.36
C LYS A 2 -17.99 35.00 -32.12
N GLN A 3 -17.38 34.72 -31.00
CA GLN A 3 -17.25 33.40 -30.49
C GLN A 3 -18.64 32.87 -30.13
N GLN A 4 -18.88 31.61 -30.41
CA GLN A 4 -20.12 30.91 -30.11
C GLN A 4 -19.81 29.66 -29.34
N ASP A 5 -20.65 29.33 -28.37
CA ASP A 5 -20.54 28.12 -27.56
C ASP A 5 -21.72 27.20 -27.88
N VAL A 6 -21.41 25.94 -28.11
CA VAL A 6 -22.39 24.85 -28.18
C VAL A 6 -22.17 23.97 -26.97
N LYS A 7 -23.23 23.77 -26.21
CA LYS A 7 -23.22 22.89 -25.02
C LYS A 7 -24.06 21.66 -25.31
N ILE A 8 -23.43 20.50 -25.15
CA ILE A 8 -24.09 19.18 -25.26
C ILE A 8 -24.17 18.58 -23.88
N SER A 9 -25.38 18.58 -23.31
CA SER A 9 -25.62 18.06 -21.94
C SER A 9 -25.97 16.58 -21.91
N SER A 10 -26.28 15.98 -23.09
CA SER A 10 -26.60 14.55 -23.19
C SER A 10 -25.35 13.70 -22.98
N GLN A 11 -25.56 12.51 -22.40
CA GLN A 11 -24.49 11.51 -22.30
C GLN A 11 -24.19 10.92 -23.68
N ILE A 12 -22.94 10.95 -24.06
CA ILE A 12 -22.41 10.35 -25.27
C ILE A 12 -21.69 9.05 -24.86
N TRP A 13 -22.30 7.92 -25.18
CA TRP A 13 -21.74 6.62 -24.90
C TRP A 13 -20.77 6.18 -25.99
N GLY A 14 -19.65 5.59 -25.59
CA GLY A 14 -18.63 5.06 -26.45
C GLY A 14 -17.87 3.92 -25.78
N GLU A 15 -16.81 3.49 -26.44
CA GLU A 15 -15.90 2.45 -25.92
C GLU A 15 -14.47 2.93 -26.01
N THR A 16 -13.62 2.47 -25.10
CA THR A 16 -12.16 2.68 -25.16
C THR A 16 -11.51 1.72 -26.16
N ALA A 17 -10.21 1.90 -26.42
CA ALA A 17 -9.41 0.97 -27.24
C ALA A 17 -9.47 -0.48 -26.72
N GLU A 18 -9.72 -0.65 -25.42
CA GLU A 18 -9.86 -1.94 -24.71
C GLU A 18 -11.31 -2.44 -24.68
N LYS A 19 -12.22 -1.80 -25.43
CA LYS A 19 -13.67 -2.07 -25.47
C LYS A 19 -14.37 -1.92 -24.12
N THR A 20 -13.85 -1.06 -23.27
CA THR A 20 -14.48 -0.72 -22.00
C THR A 20 -15.54 0.36 -22.25
N PRO A 21 -16.79 0.17 -21.82
CA PRO A 21 -17.84 1.16 -22.00
C PRO A 21 -17.59 2.40 -21.15
N VAL A 22 -17.66 3.55 -21.80
CA VAL A 22 -17.43 4.88 -21.19
C VAL A 22 -18.46 5.86 -21.71
N TYR A 23 -18.72 6.92 -20.95
CA TYR A 23 -19.53 8.02 -21.40
C TYR A 23 -18.84 9.35 -21.16
N ALA A 24 -19.14 10.32 -22.02
CA ALA A 24 -18.83 11.72 -21.79
C ALA A 24 -20.11 12.54 -21.78
N SER A 25 -20.17 13.54 -20.94
CA SER A 25 -21.30 14.48 -20.87
C SER A 25 -20.83 15.89 -20.61
N ASP A 26 -21.75 16.84 -20.77
CA ASP A 26 -21.46 18.27 -20.63
C ASP A 26 -20.25 18.72 -21.46
N ILE A 27 -20.27 18.40 -22.75
CA ILE A 27 -19.24 18.85 -23.68
C ILE A 27 -19.57 20.26 -24.16
N VAL A 28 -18.62 21.16 -23.99
CA VAL A 28 -18.74 22.55 -24.47
C VAL A 28 -17.71 22.77 -25.58
N VAL A 29 -18.21 23.21 -26.72
CA VAL A 29 -17.37 23.54 -27.89
C VAL A 29 -17.48 25.03 -28.15
N THR A 30 -16.36 25.74 -28.05
CA THR A 30 -16.24 27.16 -28.44
C THR A 30 -15.67 27.25 -29.84
N TYR A 31 -16.40 27.87 -30.73
CA TYR A 31 -16.01 28.03 -32.13
C TYR A 31 -16.19 29.44 -32.65
N GLN A 32 -15.62 29.71 -33.78
CA GLN A 32 -15.70 30.98 -34.46
C GLN A 32 -15.73 30.78 -35.99
N ILE A 33 -16.63 31.51 -36.65
CA ILE A 33 -16.67 31.52 -38.11
C ILE A 33 -15.56 32.42 -38.64
N SER A 34 -14.78 31.94 -39.60
CA SER A 34 -13.72 32.73 -40.26
C SER A 34 -14.32 33.87 -41.08
N ASN A 35 -13.63 35.03 -41.08
CA ASN A 35 -14.11 36.22 -41.76
C ASN A 35 -14.44 35.99 -43.25
N ASN A 36 -13.59 35.23 -43.91
CA ASN A 36 -13.71 34.93 -45.35
C ASN A 36 -14.82 33.92 -45.66
N ALA A 37 -15.29 33.16 -44.63
CA ALA A 37 -16.29 32.11 -44.80
C ALA A 37 -17.72 32.58 -44.54
N SER A 38 -17.93 33.72 -43.89
CA SER A 38 -19.26 34.18 -43.45
C SER A 38 -20.25 34.28 -44.60
N ALA A 39 -19.85 34.87 -45.76
CA ALA A 39 -20.73 34.96 -46.90
C ALA A 39 -21.03 33.62 -47.56
N TRP A 40 -20.10 32.70 -47.56
CA TRP A 40 -20.29 31.36 -48.08
C TRP A 40 -21.24 30.55 -47.18
N ILE A 41 -21.03 30.59 -45.86
CA ILE A 41 -21.87 29.91 -44.87
C ILE A 41 -23.31 30.40 -45.01
N PHE A 42 -23.54 31.69 -45.07
CA PHE A 42 -24.88 32.28 -45.20
C PHE A 42 -25.60 31.87 -46.50
N ARG A 43 -24.87 31.66 -47.57
CA ARG A 43 -25.44 31.24 -48.87
C ARG A 43 -25.71 29.75 -48.96
N ASN A 44 -24.91 28.94 -48.33
CA ASN A 44 -24.92 27.47 -48.53
C ASN A 44 -25.53 26.69 -47.40
N ILE A 45 -25.72 27.32 -46.23
CA ILE A 45 -26.19 26.60 -45.03
C ILE A 45 -27.47 27.28 -44.54
N SER A 46 -28.55 26.52 -44.51
CA SER A 46 -29.90 27.02 -44.15
C SER A 46 -30.00 27.37 -42.65
N ASP A 47 -29.35 26.59 -41.79
CA ASP A 47 -29.34 26.85 -40.36
C ASP A 47 -27.93 27.21 -39.86
N THR A 48 -27.71 28.51 -39.82
CA THR A 48 -26.41 29.09 -39.39
C THR A 48 -26.23 29.05 -37.86
N ASN A 49 -27.31 28.78 -37.12
CA ASN A 49 -27.23 28.66 -35.66
C ASN A 49 -26.81 27.27 -35.19
N ASN A 50 -26.93 26.25 -36.05
CA ASN A 50 -26.61 24.87 -35.75
C ASN A 50 -25.47 24.33 -36.65
N LEU A 51 -24.40 25.09 -36.79
CA LEU A 51 -23.24 24.69 -37.59
C LEU A 51 -22.54 23.49 -37.00
N ILE A 52 -22.45 23.44 -35.67
CA ILE A 52 -21.91 22.32 -34.92
C ILE A 52 -23.06 21.59 -34.25
N SER A 53 -23.54 20.54 -34.91
CA SER A 53 -24.63 19.72 -34.38
C SER A 53 -24.14 18.77 -33.31
N ASP A 54 -25.05 18.39 -32.40
CA ASP A 54 -24.79 17.40 -31.36
C ASP A 54 -24.24 16.09 -31.92
N SER A 55 -24.75 15.65 -33.08
CA SER A 55 -24.29 14.43 -33.75
C SER A 55 -22.83 14.52 -34.21
N LEU A 56 -22.37 15.72 -34.63
CA LEU A 56 -21.00 15.93 -35.07
C LEU A 56 -20.03 15.83 -33.87
N VAL A 57 -20.39 16.46 -32.77
CA VAL A 57 -19.58 16.42 -31.55
C VAL A 57 -19.62 15.00 -30.95
N ALA A 58 -20.78 14.34 -30.98
CA ALA A 58 -20.90 12.96 -30.50
C ALA A 58 -20.01 12.01 -31.31
N SER A 59 -19.98 12.16 -32.64
CA SER A 59 -19.10 11.39 -33.51
C SER A 59 -17.62 11.62 -33.21
N ALA A 60 -17.22 12.88 -33.05
CA ALA A 60 -15.84 13.24 -32.72
C ALA A 60 -15.44 12.69 -31.33
N ALA A 61 -16.33 12.80 -30.34
CA ALA A 61 -16.10 12.27 -29.00
C ALA A 61 -15.95 10.74 -28.99
N LYS A 62 -16.85 10.01 -29.69
CA LYS A 62 -16.74 8.56 -29.84
C LYS A 62 -15.44 8.14 -30.53
N SER A 63 -15.05 8.82 -31.59
CA SER A 63 -13.80 8.54 -32.29
C SER A 63 -12.57 8.77 -31.39
N ALA A 64 -12.60 9.80 -30.54
CA ALA A 64 -11.54 10.05 -29.59
C ALA A 64 -11.51 8.95 -28.47
N MET A 65 -12.67 8.51 -27.98
CA MET A 65 -12.77 7.47 -26.96
C MET A 65 -12.14 6.14 -27.41
N VAL A 66 -12.36 5.74 -28.66
CA VAL A 66 -11.82 4.49 -29.20
C VAL A 66 -10.28 4.48 -29.25
N GLU A 67 -9.65 5.62 -29.30
CA GLU A 67 -8.18 5.76 -29.28
C GLU A 67 -7.61 5.82 -27.87
N MET A 68 -8.44 6.00 -26.84
CA MET A 68 -8.00 6.10 -25.43
C MET A 68 -7.90 4.75 -24.75
N LYS A 69 -6.93 4.63 -23.85
CA LYS A 69 -6.88 3.50 -22.90
C LYS A 69 -7.83 3.71 -21.72
N ALA A 70 -8.32 2.62 -21.14
CA ALA A 70 -9.19 2.69 -19.96
C ALA A 70 -8.54 3.48 -18.81
N SER A 71 -7.23 3.33 -18.58
CA SER A 71 -6.49 4.06 -17.55
C SER A 71 -6.42 5.58 -17.76
N GLU A 72 -6.78 6.06 -18.94
CA GLU A 72 -6.69 7.48 -19.33
C GLU A 72 -8.05 8.20 -19.33
N VAL A 73 -9.13 7.47 -19.13
CA VAL A 73 -10.52 7.98 -19.22
C VAL A 73 -10.76 9.18 -18.31
N THR A 74 -10.21 9.17 -17.11
CA THR A 74 -10.36 10.30 -16.17
C THR A 74 -9.42 11.48 -16.45
N ASN A 75 -8.51 11.34 -17.44
CA ASN A 75 -7.53 12.37 -17.80
C ASN A 75 -8.06 13.32 -18.88
N ARG A 76 -8.73 14.39 -18.46
CA ARG A 76 -9.31 15.40 -19.35
C ARG A 76 -8.28 16.06 -20.28
N THR A 77 -7.03 16.21 -19.84
CA THR A 77 -5.98 16.85 -20.65
C THR A 77 -5.63 16.07 -21.91
N LYS A 78 -5.98 14.77 -21.95
CA LYS A 78 -5.80 13.95 -23.14
C LYS A 78 -7.02 13.93 -24.04
N ILE A 79 -8.23 13.80 -23.51
CA ILE A 79 -9.45 13.68 -24.30
C ILE A 79 -9.80 14.97 -25.03
N GLU A 80 -9.66 16.14 -24.39
CA GLU A 80 -10.06 17.40 -24.96
C GLU A 80 -9.33 17.74 -26.29
N PRO A 81 -7.99 17.60 -26.38
CA PRO A 81 -7.27 17.80 -27.66
C PRO A 81 -7.68 16.78 -28.72
N MET A 82 -7.91 15.53 -28.35
CA MET A 82 -8.32 14.47 -29.28
C MET A 82 -9.71 14.75 -29.87
N VAL A 83 -10.67 15.10 -29.02
CA VAL A 83 -12.01 15.49 -29.49
C VAL A 83 -11.94 16.72 -30.38
N LYS A 84 -11.12 17.71 -30.00
CA LYS A 84 -10.91 18.91 -30.82
C LYS A 84 -10.36 18.56 -32.20
N GLU A 85 -9.36 17.72 -32.31
CA GLU A 85 -8.75 17.29 -33.57
C GLU A 85 -9.75 16.55 -34.46
N LYS A 86 -10.46 15.55 -33.90
CA LYS A 86 -11.50 14.80 -34.62
C LYS A 86 -12.64 15.73 -35.09
N LEU A 87 -13.02 16.67 -34.23
CA LEU A 87 -14.06 17.64 -34.58
C LEU A 87 -13.62 18.58 -35.69
N ILE A 88 -12.37 19.10 -35.67
CA ILE A 88 -11.81 19.92 -36.78
C ILE A 88 -11.80 19.13 -38.08
N SER A 89 -11.37 17.85 -38.05
CA SER A 89 -11.40 17.00 -39.24
C SER A 89 -12.80 16.87 -39.84
N SER A 90 -13.78 16.56 -38.99
CA SER A 90 -15.20 16.39 -39.39
C SER A 90 -15.82 17.72 -39.92
N ILE A 91 -15.45 18.83 -39.31
CA ILE A 91 -15.88 20.17 -39.75
C ILE A 91 -15.28 20.54 -41.09
N ASN A 92 -14.00 20.29 -41.28
CA ASN A 92 -13.31 20.57 -42.54
C ASN A 92 -13.86 19.69 -43.69
N GLU A 93 -14.18 18.45 -43.42
CA GLU A 93 -14.83 17.57 -44.38
C GLU A 93 -16.22 18.08 -44.79
N LYS A 94 -17.03 18.51 -43.79
CA LYS A 94 -18.40 18.96 -44.02
C LYS A 94 -18.49 20.35 -44.68
N TYR A 95 -17.68 21.28 -44.25
CA TYR A 95 -17.82 22.69 -44.63
C TYR A 95 -16.65 23.22 -45.49
N GLY A 96 -15.53 22.48 -45.59
CA GLY A 96 -14.28 22.90 -46.19
C GLY A 96 -13.32 23.51 -45.20
N GLU A 97 -12.05 23.50 -45.54
CA GLU A 97 -10.96 23.95 -44.69
C GLU A 97 -11.08 25.46 -44.33
N ASP A 98 -10.63 25.80 -43.13
CA ASP A 98 -10.53 27.15 -42.58
C ASP A 98 -11.82 27.99 -42.55
N ARG A 99 -13.00 27.38 -42.68
CA ARG A 99 -14.28 28.08 -42.58
C ARG A 99 -14.81 28.26 -41.17
N ILE A 100 -14.59 27.27 -40.32
CA ILE A 100 -15.00 27.30 -38.91
C ILE A 100 -13.77 26.92 -38.09
N SER A 101 -13.38 27.79 -37.17
CA SER A 101 -12.26 27.56 -36.28
C SER A 101 -12.76 27.08 -34.90
N ILE A 102 -12.35 25.90 -34.46
CA ILE A 102 -12.60 25.41 -33.09
C ILE A 102 -11.55 25.98 -32.14
N LEU A 103 -11.96 26.88 -31.27
CA LEU A 103 -11.08 27.52 -30.32
C LEU A 103 -10.80 26.62 -29.12
N LYS A 104 -11.85 26.07 -28.54
CA LYS A 104 -11.77 25.24 -27.32
C LYS A 104 -12.81 24.13 -27.35
N VAL A 105 -12.44 22.98 -26.81
CA VAL A 105 -13.33 21.89 -26.45
C VAL A 105 -13.09 21.60 -24.98
N VAL A 106 -14.15 21.50 -24.20
CA VAL A 106 -14.13 21.14 -22.78
C VAL A 106 -15.03 19.96 -22.58
N VAL A 107 -14.53 18.93 -21.96
CA VAL A 107 -15.29 17.73 -21.54
C VAL A 107 -15.42 17.76 -20.03
N ASN A 108 -16.60 18.15 -19.51
CA ASN A 108 -16.77 18.33 -18.07
C ASN A 108 -16.88 17.02 -17.31
N GLN A 109 -17.48 16.01 -17.90
CA GLN A 109 -17.59 14.67 -17.30
C GLN A 109 -17.20 13.61 -18.30
N MET A 110 -16.37 12.68 -17.85
CA MET A 110 -16.08 11.44 -18.54
C MET A 110 -15.83 10.35 -17.49
N ASP A 111 -16.56 9.25 -17.59
CA ASP A 111 -16.49 8.17 -16.61
C ASP A 111 -16.86 6.83 -17.28
N PHE A 112 -16.65 5.76 -16.54
CA PHE A 112 -17.07 4.43 -16.93
C PHE A 112 -18.54 4.19 -16.61
N GLU A 113 -19.10 3.14 -17.18
CA GLU A 113 -20.38 2.61 -16.76
C GLU A 113 -20.35 2.23 -15.26
N GLU A 114 -21.48 2.42 -14.56
CA GLU A 114 -21.54 2.23 -13.10
C GLU A 114 -21.14 0.81 -12.67
N ASP A 115 -21.58 -0.21 -13.40
CA ASP A 115 -21.25 -1.60 -13.09
C ASP A 115 -19.78 -1.93 -13.30
N TYR A 116 -19.12 -1.29 -14.26
CA TYR A 116 -17.69 -1.40 -14.46
C TYR A 116 -16.90 -0.72 -13.32
N ASN A 117 -17.34 0.45 -12.88
CA ASN A 117 -16.77 1.14 -11.72
C ASN A 117 -16.89 0.30 -10.44
N LYS A 118 -18.03 -0.35 -10.21
CA LYS A 118 -18.21 -1.28 -9.08
C LYS A 118 -17.23 -2.46 -9.15
N ALA A 119 -17.11 -3.10 -10.32
CA ALA A 119 -16.20 -4.22 -10.52
C ALA A 119 -14.72 -3.84 -10.29
N ILE A 120 -14.29 -2.65 -10.74
CA ILE A 120 -12.94 -2.12 -10.47
C ILE A 120 -12.76 -1.87 -8.97
N ALA A 121 -13.73 -1.24 -8.31
CA ALA A 121 -13.66 -0.99 -6.88
C ALA A 121 -13.56 -2.28 -6.07
N GLU A 122 -14.38 -3.29 -6.37
CA GLU A 122 -14.32 -4.60 -5.73
C GLU A 122 -12.96 -5.30 -5.95
N LYS A 123 -12.44 -5.27 -7.17
CA LYS A 123 -11.12 -5.82 -7.49
C LYS A 123 -10.01 -5.11 -6.70
N SER A 124 -10.07 -3.78 -6.61
CA SER A 124 -9.11 -2.99 -5.85
C SER A 124 -9.15 -3.31 -4.35
N ILE A 125 -10.35 -3.43 -3.77
CA ILE A 125 -10.54 -3.82 -2.37
C ILE A 125 -10.01 -5.24 -2.13
N ALA A 126 -10.32 -6.18 -3.01
CA ALA A 126 -9.83 -7.55 -2.90
C ALA A 126 -8.29 -7.62 -2.96
N GLN A 127 -7.67 -6.82 -3.83
CA GLN A 127 -6.22 -6.73 -3.93
C GLN A 127 -5.59 -6.13 -2.68
N GLN A 128 -6.12 -5.03 -2.16
CA GLN A 128 -5.66 -4.41 -0.92
C GLN A 128 -5.82 -5.35 0.28
N THR A 129 -6.93 -6.09 0.33
CA THR A 129 -7.16 -7.10 1.39
C THR A 129 -6.12 -8.22 1.33
N LYS A 130 -5.81 -8.70 0.12
CA LYS A 130 -4.78 -9.72 -0.08
C LYS A 130 -3.38 -9.23 0.32
N GLU A 131 -3.03 -8.01 -0.04
CA GLU A 131 -1.75 -7.39 0.33
C GLU A 131 -1.65 -7.20 1.85
N LYS A 132 -2.73 -6.70 2.47
CA LYS A 132 -2.80 -6.56 3.93
C LYS A 132 -2.60 -7.92 4.63
N GLN A 133 -3.26 -8.96 4.17
CA GLN A 133 -3.17 -10.30 4.72
C GLN A 133 -1.77 -10.90 4.55
N ALA A 134 -1.10 -10.61 3.42
CA ALA A 134 0.29 -11.01 3.20
C ALA A 134 1.25 -10.34 4.20
N ILE A 135 1.09 -9.02 4.42
CA ILE A 135 1.89 -8.26 5.40
C ILE A 135 1.62 -8.74 6.83
N GLU A 136 0.36 -9.01 7.18
CA GLU A 136 -0.01 -9.55 8.50
C GLU A 136 0.62 -10.92 8.75
N ASN A 137 0.59 -11.80 7.76
CA ASN A 137 1.23 -13.12 7.84
C ASN A 137 2.76 -13.01 7.97
N GLU A 138 3.40 -12.16 7.18
CA GLU A 138 4.84 -11.91 7.26
C GLU A 138 5.24 -11.36 8.63
N THR A 139 4.47 -10.42 9.15
CA THR A 139 4.68 -9.84 10.48
C THR A 139 4.50 -10.88 11.58
N ALA A 140 3.49 -11.75 11.47
CA ALA A 140 3.27 -12.83 12.44
C ALA A 140 4.42 -13.85 12.45
N VAL A 141 4.94 -14.22 11.27
CA VAL A 141 6.10 -15.12 11.16
C VAL A 141 7.36 -14.45 11.72
N ALA A 142 7.62 -13.20 11.39
CA ALA A 142 8.76 -12.46 11.92
C ALA A 142 8.72 -12.33 13.45
N LYS A 143 7.52 -12.08 14.00
CA LYS A 143 7.32 -12.04 15.46
C LYS A 143 7.57 -13.40 16.11
N ALA A 144 7.02 -14.48 15.56
CA ALA A 144 7.24 -15.81 16.07
C ALA A 144 8.73 -16.23 16.07
N GLU A 145 9.47 -15.85 15.03
CA GLU A 145 10.91 -16.10 14.96
C GLU A 145 11.69 -15.27 15.99
N ALA A 146 11.32 -14.00 16.17
CA ALA A 146 11.89 -13.13 17.19
C ALA A 146 11.63 -13.68 18.60
N ASP A 147 10.40 -14.10 18.91
CA ASP A 147 10.03 -14.70 20.20
C ASP A 147 10.81 -16.00 20.45
N LYS A 148 10.96 -16.84 19.46
CA LYS A 148 11.79 -18.06 19.53
C LYS A 148 13.26 -17.71 19.83
N GLN A 149 13.83 -16.72 19.14
CA GLN A 149 15.21 -16.29 19.36
C GLN A 149 15.42 -15.75 20.78
N VAL A 150 14.47 -14.97 21.29
CA VAL A 150 14.47 -14.47 22.67
C VAL A 150 14.42 -15.64 23.66
N ALA A 151 13.56 -16.63 23.43
CA ALA A 151 13.45 -17.81 24.29
C ALA A 151 14.77 -18.62 24.32
N ILE A 152 15.40 -18.84 23.16
CA ILE A 152 16.70 -19.53 23.06
C ILE A 152 17.77 -18.73 23.81
N THR A 153 17.87 -17.43 23.61
CA THR A 153 18.86 -16.57 24.27
C THR A 153 18.69 -16.59 25.79
N ASN A 154 17.45 -16.51 26.28
CA ASN A 154 17.14 -16.57 27.70
C ASN A 154 17.50 -17.96 28.30
N ALA A 155 17.22 -19.05 27.59
CA ALA A 155 17.58 -20.38 28.03
C ALA A 155 19.11 -20.57 28.11
N GLN A 156 19.86 -20.09 27.12
CA GLN A 156 21.32 -20.09 27.12
C GLN A 156 21.88 -19.26 28.26
N ALA A 157 21.41 -18.02 28.43
CA ALA A 157 21.85 -17.16 29.53
C ALA A 157 21.63 -17.81 30.90
N LYS A 158 20.48 -18.46 31.09
CA LYS A 158 20.19 -19.21 32.33
C LYS A 158 21.12 -20.41 32.52
N ALA A 159 21.38 -21.16 31.47
CA ALA A 159 22.32 -22.30 31.52
C ALA A 159 23.75 -21.84 31.84
N ASP A 160 24.21 -20.76 31.19
CA ASP A 160 25.53 -20.17 31.46
C ASP A 160 25.63 -19.63 32.89
N ALA A 161 24.62 -18.93 33.38
CA ALA A 161 24.60 -18.46 34.77
C ALA A 161 24.68 -19.63 35.77
N THR A 162 23.96 -20.73 35.51
CA THR A 162 24.01 -21.94 36.34
C THR A 162 25.40 -22.58 36.30
N ARG A 163 26.02 -22.69 35.10
CA ARG A 163 27.37 -23.24 34.93
C ARG A 163 28.41 -22.40 35.66
N ILE A 164 28.35 -21.05 35.49
CA ILE A 164 29.28 -20.14 36.18
C ILE A 164 29.15 -20.25 37.70
N ALA A 165 27.91 -20.31 38.21
CA ALA A 165 27.67 -20.50 39.63
C ALA A 165 28.24 -21.82 40.15
N ALA A 166 28.03 -22.93 39.43
CA ALA A 166 28.55 -24.23 39.80
C ALA A 166 30.11 -24.26 39.74
N GLU A 167 30.71 -23.67 38.75
CA GLU A 167 32.20 -23.53 38.59
C GLU A 167 32.78 -22.72 39.78
N ALA A 168 32.15 -21.58 40.11
CA ALA A 168 32.57 -20.74 41.23
C ALA A 168 32.42 -21.46 42.57
N GLU A 169 31.37 -22.25 42.77
CA GLU A 169 31.17 -23.07 43.98
C GLU A 169 32.23 -24.19 44.06
N ALA A 170 32.49 -24.86 42.94
CA ALA A 170 33.50 -25.89 42.87
C ALA A 170 34.91 -25.33 43.19
N GLU A 171 35.27 -24.16 42.62
CA GLU A 171 36.55 -23.49 42.93
C GLU A 171 36.63 -23.02 44.38
N ALA A 172 35.55 -22.48 44.94
CA ALA A 172 35.47 -22.15 46.36
C ALA A 172 35.69 -23.39 47.26
N ASN A 173 35.01 -24.50 46.94
CA ASN A 173 35.14 -25.75 47.70
C ASN A 173 36.56 -26.32 47.56
N GLU A 174 37.22 -26.24 46.41
CA GLU A 174 38.60 -26.66 46.22
C GLU A 174 39.58 -25.81 47.04
N LYS A 175 39.40 -24.49 47.07
CA LYS A 175 40.16 -23.57 47.92
C LYS A 175 39.98 -23.89 49.39
N ILE A 176 38.73 -24.17 49.83
CA ILE A 176 38.45 -24.59 51.21
C ILE A 176 39.16 -25.92 51.50
N LYS A 177 39.01 -26.93 50.64
CA LYS A 177 39.69 -28.21 50.78
C LYS A 177 41.20 -28.08 50.95
N ASN A 178 41.83 -27.25 50.06
CA ASN A 178 43.28 -27.06 50.09
C ASN A 178 43.74 -26.21 51.32
N SER A 179 42.87 -25.44 51.94
CA SER A 179 43.14 -24.65 53.14
C SER A 179 42.83 -25.42 54.44
N LEU A 180 42.06 -26.50 54.38
CA LEU A 180 41.72 -27.29 55.57
C LEU A 180 42.89 -28.21 55.94
N ASN A 181 43.58 -27.87 57.07
CA ASN A 181 44.44 -28.76 57.75
C ASN A 181 43.84 -29.14 59.12
N ASP A 182 44.34 -30.17 59.74
CA ASP A 182 43.81 -30.68 61.03
C ASP A 182 43.68 -29.63 62.09
N GLN A 183 44.56 -28.62 62.10
CA GLN A 183 44.51 -27.53 63.06
C GLN A 183 43.33 -26.56 62.82
N ILE A 184 43.04 -26.28 61.56
CA ILE A 184 41.93 -25.40 61.16
C ILE A 184 40.59 -26.13 61.44
N ILE A 185 40.52 -27.42 61.17
CA ILE A 185 39.32 -28.22 61.48
C ILE A 185 39.06 -28.25 62.98
N LYS A 186 40.08 -28.47 63.79
CA LYS A 186 39.97 -28.42 65.24
C LYS A 186 39.55 -27.00 65.76
N SER A 187 40.14 -25.94 65.22
CA SER A 187 39.78 -24.57 65.58
C SER A 187 38.31 -24.27 65.30
N LYS A 188 37.83 -24.56 64.04
CA LYS A 188 36.42 -24.35 63.69
C LYS A 188 35.45 -25.25 64.45
N PHE A 189 35.90 -26.40 64.90
CA PHE A 189 35.13 -27.25 65.80
C PHE A 189 34.93 -26.58 67.13
N TYR A 190 36.03 -26.05 67.74
CA TYR A 190 35.98 -25.38 69.02
C TYR A 190 35.19 -24.05 68.97
N ASP A 191 35.27 -23.31 67.86
CA ASP A 191 34.53 -22.06 67.66
C ASP A 191 33.00 -22.28 67.58
N LYS A 192 32.56 -23.46 67.15
CA LYS A 192 31.12 -23.81 67.08
C LYS A 192 30.64 -24.67 68.23
N TRP A 193 31.52 -25.14 69.04
CA TRP A 193 31.15 -26.00 70.19
C TRP A 193 30.65 -25.16 71.35
N ASP A 194 29.43 -25.46 71.81
CA ASP A 194 28.74 -24.79 72.90
C ASP A 194 29.22 -25.21 74.28
N GLY A 195 30.30 -26.03 74.36
CA GLY A 195 30.90 -26.50 75.61
C GLY A 195 30.16 -27.66 76.25
N LYS A 196 29.10 -28.17 75.63
CA LYS A 196 28.34 -29.29 76.19
C LYS A 196 28.64 -30.61 75.45
N LEU A 197 28.76 -31.67 76.21
CA LEU A 197 28.86 -33.01 75.67
C LEU A 197 27.48 -33.46 75.11
N PRO A 198 27.43 -34.15 73.96
CA PRO A 198 26.20 -34.64 73.42
C PRO A 198 25.53 -35.56 74.33
N GLU A 199 24.25 -35.28 74.70
CA GLU A 199 23.46 -36.15 75.62
C GLU A 199 22.92 -37.43 74.96
N ALA A 200 23.00 -37.58 73.68
CA ALA A 200 22.47 -38.75 72.96
C ALA A 200 23.55 -39.70 72.58
N MET A 201 23.63 -40.78 73.30
CA MET A 201 24.43 -41.95 72.95
C MET A 201 23.56 -43.02 72.36
N GLY A 202 23.52 -43.12 71.07
CA GLY A 202 23.16 -44.38 70.42
C GLY A 202 24.21 -45.40 70.69
N SER A 203 23.79 -46.62 70.98
CA SER A 203 24.60 -47.66 71.67
C SER A 203 25.82 -48.23 70.90
N ASP A 204 26.21 -47.75 69.72
CA ASP A 204 27.24 -48.42 68.95
C ASP A 204 28.31 -47.53 68.25
N THR A 205 28.38 -46.24 68.55
CA THR A 205 29.53 -45.49 68.03
C THR A 205 29.99 -44.40 69.00
N VAL A 206 30.79 -44.82 69.93
CA VAL A 206 31.53 -43.95 70.82
C VAL A 206 32.70 -43.36 69.98
N ILE A 207 32.69 -42.12 69.71
CA ILE A 207 33.89 -41.42 69.26
C ILE A 207 34.82 -41.23 70.48
N THR A 208 35.62 -42.28 70.80
CA THR A 208 36.52 -42.32 71.95
C THR A 208 37.86 -41.64 71.82
N LYS A 209 38.11 -40.89 70.73
CA LYS A 209 39.36 -40.15 70.61
C LYS A 209 39.13 -38.78 69.98
N ILE A 210 38.86 -37.80 70.82
CA ILE A 210 39.20 -36.40 70.54
C ILE A 210 40.31 -36.09 71.54
N GLY A 211 41.59 -36.22 71.10
CA GLY A 211 42.71 -35.73 71.89
C GLY A 211 43.86 -36.77 72.06
N GLU A 212 44.72 -36.82 71.11
CA GLU A 212 46.17 -36.87 71.26
C GLU A 212 46.82 -35.94 70.25
#